data_776b5cec36e43df9ef7690c2ce6e771a
#
_entry.id   776b5cec36e43df9ef7690c2ce6e771a
#
_cell.length_a   1.000
_cell.length_b   1.000
_cell.length_c   1.000
_cell.angle_alpha   90.00
_cell.angle_beta   90.00
_cell.angle_gamma   90.00
#
_symmetry.space_group_name_H-M   'P 1'
#
loop_
_entity.id
_entity.type
_entity.pdbx_description
1 polymer ?
#
loop_
_entity_poly.entity_id
_entity_poly.type
_entity_poly.pdbx_seq_one_letter_code
_entity_poly.pdbx_strand_id
1 'polypeptide(L)'
;PFSVHTTFQYSGAVGKTHRLREGMLWSDPPAYYDPPQGLIKYAPRVRRELIKPGGKMDVRSHFALVNHQLVQLRAAFLLAKRLNRLLILPTLVCGLDRFWAPHNGTIPGSDTILPVDPCPADHIIDLEKIAKTQQVEGLLRESTFLQNPYTPPNVRDTIANLPAPKTLTERDLKPLRSPKNAASRVLFFDSMPDLYATLSGDEQKVAQKELGGYVSIWCCSQPDRKGGPGHILYDMFFDVIPHVDRVGRRWTDEWVPQMGP
;
A
#
# COMPACT_ATOMS: atom_id res chain seq x y z
N PRO A 1 -0.33 33.33 0.69
CA PRO A 1 0.31 32.03 0.88
C PRO A 1 -0.66 31.11 1.58
N PHE A 2 -0.78 29.88 1.08
CA PHE A 2 -1.56 28.84 1.73
C PHE A 2 -0.61 27.92 2.50
N SER A 3 -1.00 27.47 3.68
CA SER A 3 -0.30 26.41 4.40
C SER A 3 -1.11 25.15 4.34
N VAL A 4 -0.44 23.99 4.15
CA VAL A 4 -1.06 22.68 4.21
C VAL A 4 -0.57 21.99 5.46
N HIS A 5 -1.50 21.54 6.28
CA HIS A 5 -1.21 20.79 7.50
C HIS A 5 -1.76 19.37 7.41
N THR A 6 -0.88 18.38 7.39
CA THR A 6 -1.25 16.97 7.34
C THR A 6 -1.40 16.44 8.77
N THR A 7 -2.55 16.67 9.41
CA THR A 7 -2.84 16.25 10.78
C THR A 7 -3.28 14.80 10.89
N PHE A 8 -4.16 14.38 9.99
CA PHE A 8 -4.71 13.02 9.98
C PHE A 8 -3.90 12.13 9.03
N GLN A 9 -2.70 11.81 9.42
CA GLN A 9 -1.82 10.93 8.68
C GLN A 9 -1.18 9.90 9.62
N TYR A 10 -0.79 8.78 9.06
CA TYR A 10 -0.13 7.70 9.77
C TYR A 10 1.32 7.58 9.32
N SER A 11 2.10 6.76 10.00
CA SER A 11 3.50 6.53 9.68
C SER A 11 4.43 7.73 9.95
N GLY A 12 4.11 8.57 10.93
CA GLY A 12 4.99 9.63 11.42
C GLY A 12 5.45 10.63 10.36
N ALA A 13 6.70 11.06 10.40
CA ALA A 13 7.27 12.01 9.44
C ALA A 13 7.31 11.44 8.01
N VAL A 14 7.56 10.13 7.87
CA VAL A 14 7.57 9.44 6.57
C VAL A 14 6.18 9.51 5.92
N GLY A 15 5.12 9.23 6.70
CA GLY A 15 3.75 9.34 6.21
C GLY A 15 3.38 10.77 5.81
N LYS A 16 3.81 11.78 6.59
CA LYS A 16 3.60 13.20 6.23
C LYS A 16 4.23 13.55 4.89
N THR A 17 5.50 13.20 4.73
CA THR A 17 6.22 13.47 3.48
C THR A 17 5.56 12.75 2.30
N HIS A 18 5.21 11.48 2.49
CA HIS A 18 4.53 10.71 1.45
C HIS A 18 3.17 11.32 1.07
N ARG A 19 2.37 11.75 2.04
CA ARG A 19 1.10 12.42 1.82
C ARG A 19 1.28 13.73 1.03
N LEU A 20 2.31 14.52 1.35
CA LEU A 20 2.62 15.73 0.60
C LEU A 20 3.09 15.43 -0.82
N ARG A 21 3.82 14.31 -1.04
CA ARG A 21 4.17 13.82 -2.38
C ARG A 21 2.94 13.41 -3.17
N GLU A 22 2.03 12.64 -2.58
CA GLU A 22 0.74 12.26 -3.19
C GLU A 22 -0.07 13.50 -3.64
N GLY A 23 -0.03 14.56 -2.83
CA GLY A 23 -0.67 15.84 -3.15
C GLY A 23 0.16 16.75 -4.06
N MET A 24 1.34 16.32 -4.53
CA MET A 24 2.28 17.12 -5.34
C MET A 24 2.69 18.45 -4.65
N LEU A 25 2.73 18.44 -3.32
CA LEU A 25 3.07 19.58 -2.46
C LEU A 25 4.47 19.47 -1.84
N TRP A 26 5.23 18.47 -2.24
CA TRP A 26 6.61 18.24 -1.78
C TRP A 26 7.56 18.19 -2.96
N SER A 27 8.71 18.84 -2.80
CA SER A 27 9.77 18.83 -3.80
C SER A 27 10.97 18.02 -3.27
N ASP A 28 11.33 16.99 -4.01
CA ASP A 28 12.49 16.14 -3.75
C ASP A 28 13.68 16.55 -4.63
N PRO A 29 14.90 16.07 -4.33
CA PRO A 29 16.03 16.22 -5.23
C PRO A 29 15.75 15.57 -6.61
N PRO A 30 16.36 16.06 -7.71
CA PRO A 30 16.11 15.54 -9.06
C PRO A 30 16.27 14.02 -9.21
N ALA A 31 17.21 13.42 -8.49
CA ALA A 31 17.45 11.97 -8.51
C ALA A 31 16.23 11.15 -8.00
N TYR A 32 15.36 11.75 -7.24
CA TYR A 32 14.10 11.12 -6.83
C TYR A 32 13.20 10.87 -8.04
N TYR A 33 13.15 11.81 -8.97
CA TYR A 33 12.23 11.81 -10.12
C TYR A 33 12.74 11.02 -11.32
N ASP A 34 14.04 10.73 -11.39
CA ASP A 34 14.65 9.91 -12.44
C ASP A 34 15.59 8.85 -11.86
N PRO A 35 15.05 7.85 -11.15
CA PRO A 35 15.89 6.81 -10.55
C PRO A 35 16.53 5.92 -11.62
N PRO A 36 17.83 5.64 -11.55
CA PRO A 36 18.55 4.90 -12.60
C PRO A 36 18.04 3.48 -12.81
N GLN A 37 17.47 2.84 -11.76
CA GLN A 37 16.95 1.49 -11.84
C GLN A 37 15.66 1.40 -12.69
N GLY A 38 15.02 2.53 -12.95
CA GLY A 38 13.68 2.57 -13.54
C GLY A 38 12.59 2.12 -12.55
N LEU A 39 11.39 2.06 -13.05
CA LEU A 39 10.18 1.92 -12.24
C LEU A 39 9.30 0.78 -12.76
N ILE A 40 8.48 0.24 -11.89
CA ILE A 40 7.30 -0.55 -12.25
C ILE A 40 6.04 0.11 -11.73
N LYS A 41 4.96 -0.05 -12.44
CA LYS A 41 3.60 0.36 -12.05
C LYS A 41 2.63 -0.72 -12.51
N TYR A 42 1.52 -0.87 -11.83
CA TYR A 42 0.45 -1.76 -12.27
C TYR A 42 -0.93 -1.12 -12.09
N ALA A 43 -1.89 -1.60 -12.87
CA ALA A 43 -3.29 -1.25 -12.68
C ALA A 43 -3.87 -2.07 -11.53
N PRO A 44 -4.27 -1.47 -10.41
CA PRO A 44 -4.89 -2.20 -9.33
C PRO A 44 -6.26 -2.71 -9.77
N ARG A 45 -6.59 -3.95 -9.43
CA ARG A 45 -7.90 -4.52 -9.68
C ARG A 45 -8.60 -4.75 -8.35
N VAL A 46 -9.56 -3.92 -8.05
CA VAL A 46 -10.42 -4.07 -6.88
C VAL A 46 -11.75 -4.65 -7.31
N ARG A 47 -12.14 -5.77 -6.71
CA ARG A 47 -13.42 -6.42 -6.99
C ARG A 47 -14.57 -5.57 -6.45
N ARG A 48 -15.59 -5.34 -7.27
CA ARG A 48 -16.72 -4.46 -6.93
C ARG A 48 -17.45 -4.89 -5.66
N GLU A 49 -17.55 -6.19 -5.41
CA GLU A 49 -18.20 -6.72 -4.21
C GLU A 49 -17.43 -6.42 -2.91
N LEU A 50 -16.16 -6.05 -3.01
CA LEU A 50 -15.38 -5.61 -1.85
C LEU A 50 -15.57 -4.13 -1.55
N ILE A 51 -16.08 -3.36 -2.50
CA ILE A 51 -16.39 -1.95 -2.34
C ILE A 51 -17.87 -1.84 -2.04
N LYS A 52 -18.23 -1.36 -0.84
CA LYS A 52 -19.62 -1.16 -0.44
C LYS A 52 -19.95 0.35 -0.49
N PRO A 53 -20.46 0.86 -1.61
CA PRO A 53 -20.84 2.27 -1.70
C PRO A 53 -21.97 2.59 -0.73
N GLY A 54 -21.95 3.78 -0.14
CA GLY A 54 -22.98 4.20 0.82
C GLY A 54 -22.78 3.76 2.26
N GLY A 55 -21.61 3.23 2.56
CA GLY A 55 -21.00 3.56 3.82
C GLY A 55 -21.08 2.63 5.00
N LYS A 56 -21.64 1.46 4.97
CA LYS A 56 -21.49 0.55 6.12
C LYS A 56 -20.57 -0.61 5.78
N MET A 57 -19.26 -0.37 5.91
CA MET A 57 -18.32 -1.47 6.00
C MET A 57 -18.15 -1.88 7.46
N ASP A 58 -18.30 -3.16 7.73
CA ASP A 58 -17.83 -3.76 8.97
C ASP A 58 -16.32 -4.04 8.88
N VAL A 59 -15.72 -4.38 10.00
CA VAL A 59 -14.29 -4.69 10.10
C VAL A 59 -13.87 -5.81 9.15
N ARG A 60 -14.69 -6.83 9.04
CA ARG A 60 -14.41 -8.00 8.20
C ARG A 60 -14.38 -7.65 6.72
N SER A 61 -15.36 -6.88 6.27
CA SER A 61 -15.44 -6.39 4.90
C SER A 61 -14.28 -5.45 4.57
N HIS A 62 -13.91 -4.57 5.52
CA HIS A 62 -12.77 -3.69 5.35
C HIS A 62 -11.47 -4.48 5.18
N PHE A 63 -11.20 -5.45 6.05
CA PHE A 63 -9.99 -6.25 5.92
C PHE A 63 -9.99 -7.15 4.68
N ALA A 64 -11.14 -7.62 4.21
CA ALA A 64 -11.22 -8.32 2.94
C ALA A 64 -10.78 -7.41 1.76
N LEU A 65 -11.21 -6.14 1.78
CA LEU A 65 -10.77 -5.14 0.81
C LEU A 65 -9.27 -4.83 0.93
N VAL A 66 -8.78 -4.62 2.16
CA VAL A 66 -7.36 -4.34 2.42
C VAL A 66 -6.50 -5.51 1.98
N ASN A 67 -6.82 -6.74 2.40
CA ASN A 67 -6.06 -7.94 2.02
C ASN A 67 -6.00 -8.16 0.52
N HIS A 68 -7.11 -7.93 -0.19
CA HIS A 68 -7.14 -8.04 -1.63
C HIS A 68 -6.15 -7.09 -2.32
N GLN A 69 -6.00 -5.88 -1.80
CA GLN A 69 -5.04 -4.90 -2.31
C GLN A 69 -3.60 -5.23 -1.88
N LEU A 70 -3.41 -5.67 -0.63
CA LEU A 70 -2.10 -6.04 -0.11
C LEU A 70 -1.51 -7.27 -0.81
N VAL A 71 -2.32 -8.23 -1.24
CA VAL A 71 -1.87 -9.38 -2.05
C VAL A 71 -1.26 -8.90 -3.38
N GLN A 72 -1.92 -7.97 -4.07
CA GLN A 72 -1.40 -7.39 -5.31
C GLN A 72 -0.13 -6.59 -5.04
N LEU A 73 -0.11 -5.80 -3.97
CA LEU A 73 1.04 -4.99 -3.60
C LEU A 73 2.25 -5.86 -3.22
N ARG A 74 2.05 -6.95 -2.46
CA ARG A 74 3.08 -7.94 -2.16
C ARG A 74 3.69 -8.53 -3.43
N ALA A 75 2.85 -8.92 -4.38
CA ALA A 75 3.30 -9.43 -5.67
C ALA A 75 4.12 -8.40 -6.45
N ALA A 76 3.67 -7.13 -6.45
CA ALA A 76 4.38 -6.04 -7.09
C ALA A 76 5.76 -5.76 -6.44
N PHE A 77 5.86 -5.84 -5.12
CA PHE A 77 7.15 -5.72 -4.42
C PHE A 77 8.11 -6.85 -4.80
N LEU A 78 7.63 -8.09 -4.82
CA LEU A 78 8.45 -9.23 -5.24
C LEU A 78 8.94 -9.07 -6.67
N LEU A 79 8.06 -8.64 -7.58
CA LEU A 79 8.43 -8.40 -8.98
C LEU A 79 9.43 -7.24 -9.11
N ALA A 80 9.20 -6.13 -8.42
CA ALA A 80 10.10 -4.98 -8.40
C ALA A 80 11.51 -5.38 -7.97
N LYS A 81 11.60 -6.15 -6.90
CA LYS A 81 12.86 -6.68 -6.38
C LYS A 81 13.56 -7.60 -7.37
N ARG A 82 12.83 -8.53 -8.01
CA ARG A 82 13.38 -9.43 -9.03
C ARG A 82 13.86 -8.71 -10.28
N LEU A 83 13.26 -7.58 -10.61
CA LEU A 83 13.64 -6.75 -11.77
C LEU A 83 14.64 -5.64 -11.41
N ASN A 84 15.00 -5.49 -10.15
CA ASN A 84 15.81 -4.37 -9.62
C ASN A 84 15.24 -3.01 -10.06
N ARG A 85 13.93 -2.81 -9.86
CA ARG A 85 13.21 -1.57 -10.17
C ARG A 85 12.46 -1.07 -8.95
N LEU A 86 12.13 0.22 -8.95
CA LEU A 86 11.31 0.81 -7.89
C LEU A 86 9.83 0.64 -8.20
N LEU A 87 9.00 0.59 -7.16
CA LEU A 87 7.56 0.44 -7.29
C LEU A 87 6.88 1.81 -7.18
N ILE A 88 6.12 2.21 -8.20
CA ILE A 88 5.11 3.26 -8.07
C ILE A 88 3.88 2.59 -7.45
N LEU A 89 3.48 3.06 -6.27
CA LEU A 89 2.30 2.55 -5.59
C LEU A 89 1.06 2.70 -6.47
N PRO A 90 0.14 1.74 -6.44
CA PRO A 90 -1.15 1.90 -7.08
C PRO A 90 -2.01 2.90 -6.29
N THR A 91 -3.07 3.40 -6.90
CA THR A 91 -4.16 3.98 -6.15
C THR A 91 -4.82 2.91 -5.29
N LEU A 92 -5.13 3.25 -4.05
CA LEU A 92 -5.74 2.35 -3.08
C LEU A 92 -7.16 2.81 -2.77
N VAL A 93 -7.97 1.91 -2.20
CA VAL A 93 -9.34 2.19 -1.75
C VAL A 93 -9.43 1.89 -0.25
N CYS A 94 -9.91 2.86 0.53
CA CYS A 94 -10.19 2.68 1.95
C CYS A 94 -11.67 2.40 2.18
N GLY A 95 -11.97 1.36 2.95
CA GLY A 95 -13.33 1.06 3.39
C GLY A 95 -13.70 1.65 4.75
N LEU A 96 -12.73 1.70 5.66
CA LEU A 96 -12.83 2.33 6.98
C LEU A 96 -11.58 3.18 7.24
N ASP A 97 -11.74 4.18 8.08
CA ASP A 97 -10.60 4.91 8.60
C ASP A 97 -9.86 4.07 9.65
N ARG A 98 -8.54 4.12 9.63
CA ARG A 98 -7.69 3.30 10.50
C ARG A 98 -7.82 3.61 11.99
N PHE A 99 -8.18 4.84 12.34
CA PHE A 99 -8.29 5.30 13.73
C PHE A 99 -9.70 5.66 14.18
N TRP A 100 -10.60 5.93 13.24
CA TRP A 100 -11.91 6.51 13.53
C TRP A 100 -13.06 5.54 13.26
N ALA A 101 -12.76 4.29 13.18
CA ALA A 101 -13.79 3.28 13.14
C ALA A 101 -14.45 3.10 14.52
N PRO A 102 -15.75 2.86 14.60
CA PRO A 102 -16.70 2.91 13.51
C PRO A 102 -17.35 4.31 13.43
N HIS A 103 -17.33 4.87 12.29
CA HIS A 103 -18.16 6.02 12.00
C HIS A 103 -19.16 5.66 10.90
N ASN A 104 -20.21 6.46 10.77
CA ASN A 104 -21.36 6.16 9.88
C ASN A 104 -21.05 6.32 8.38
N GLY A 105 -19.82 5.99 7.95
CA GLY A 105 -19.40 6.12 6.57
C GLY A 105 -18.90 7.53 6.18
N THR A 106 -18.80 8.46 7.14
CA THR A 106 -18.27 9.79 6.92
C THR A 106 -17.00 9.97 7.77
N ILE A 107 -15.95 10.53 7.20
CA ILE A 107 -14.72 10.84 7.95
C ILE A 107 -15.00 12.03 8.89
N PRO A 108 -14.76 11.90 10.21
CA PRO A 108 -15.01 12.95 11.16
C PRO A 108 -14.34 14.29 10.78
N GLY A 109 -15.09 15.38 10.86
CA GLY A 109 -14.62 16.71 10.49
C GLY A 109 -14.47 16.95 8.98
N SER A 110 -15.06 16.11 8.16
CA SER A 110 -15.01 16.16 6.70
C SER A 110 -16.36 15.72 6.11
N ASP A 111 -16.66 16.19 4.91
CA ASP A 111 -17.80 15.72 4.11
C ASP A 111 -17.44 14.44 3.29
N THR A 112 -16.24 13.90 3.48
CA THR A 112 -15.79 12.73 2.74
C THR A 112 -16.52 11.49 3.21
N ILE A 113 -17.17 10.82 2.26
CA ILE A 113 -17.92 9.58 2.47
C ILE A 113 -17.04 8.39 2.09
N LEU A 114 -17.07 7.34 2.92
CA LEU A 114 -16.38 6.09 2.63
C LEU A 114 -17.20 5.22 1.64
N PRO A 115 -16.56 4.43 0.81
CA PRO A 115 -15.11 4.25 0.66
C PRO A 115 -14.43 5.45 0.01
N VAL A 116 -13.18 5.71 0.38
CA VAL A 116 -12.35 6.76 -0.23
C VAL A 116 -11.52 6.16 -1.36
N ASP A 117 -11.62 6.76 -2.54
CA ASP A 117 -10.87 6.41 -3.74
C ASP A 117 -10.48 7.70 -4.50
N PRO A 118 -9.21 8.02 -4.66
CA PRO A 118 -8.04 7.33 -4.12
C PRO A 118 -7.87 7.50 -2.61
N CYS A 119 -7.50 6.41 -1.95
CA CYS A 119 -7.14 6.41 -0.54
C CYS A 119 -5.65 6.76 -0.37
N PRO A 120 -5.27 7.64 0.56
CA PRO A 120 -3.88 7.86 0.88
C PRO A 120 -3.18 6.58 1.33
N ALA A 121 -1.97 6.35 0.84
CA ALA A 121 -1.28 5.07 1.04
C ALA A 121 -1.06 4.73 2.52
N ASP A 122 -0.79 5.71 3.37
CA ASP A 122 -0.55 5.53 4.79
C ASP A 122 -1.77 5.03 5.59
N HIS A 123 -2.97 5.06 5.00
CA HIS A 123 -4.17 4.46 5.59
C HIS A 123 -4.21 2.93 5.47
N ILE A 124 -3.48 2.36 4.52
CA ILE A 124 -3.45 0.92 4.27
C ILE A 124 -2.08 0.33 4.57
N ILE A 125 -1.00 1.08 4.28
CA ILE A 125 0.38 0.63 4.36
C ILE A 125 1.10 1.34 5.51
N ASP A 126 1.86 0.59 6.29
CA ASP A 126 2.77 1.18 7.27
C ASP A 126 4.07 1.63 6.60
N LEU A 127 4.05 2.85 6.07
CA LEU A 127 5.17 3.45 5.35
C LEU A 127 6.41 3.62 6.24
N GLU A 128 6.23 3.91 7.53
CA GLU A 128 7.34 4.07 8.48
C GLU A 128 8.07 2.74 8.69
N LYS A 129 7.33 1.64 8.80
CA LYS A 129 7.92 0.30 8.91
C LYS A 129 8.65 -0.10 7.64
N ILE A 130 8.04 0.16 6.49
CA ILE A 130 8.69 -0.06 5.20
C ILE A 130 9.99 0.76 5.13
N ALA A 131 9.98 2.04 5.46
CA ALA A 131 11.16 2.89 5.45
C ALA A 131 12.26 2.39 6.40
N LYS A 132 11.92 2.04 7.64
CA LYS A 132 12.87 1.57 8.66
C LYS A 132 13.50 0.22 8.33
N THR A 133 12.75 -0.70 7.70
CA THR A 133 13.18 -2.09 7.51
C THR A 133 14.06 -2.27 6.29
N GLN A 134 13.92 -1.42 5.26
CA GLN A 134 14.62 -1.62 3.98
C GLN A 134 15.46 -0.43 3.51
N GLN A 135 15.68 0.56 4.34
CA GLN A 135 16.34 1.82 3.94
C GLN A 135 15.65 2.49 2.74
N VAL A 136 14.36 2.59 2.77
CA VAL A 136 13.45 2.59 1.63
C VAL A 136 13.03 3.98 1.18
N GLU A 137 13.72 5.02 1.48
CA GLU A 137 13.51 6.24 0.64
C GLU A 137 13.69 5.94 -0.87
N GLY A 138 14.29 4.79 -1.17
CA GLY A 138 14.60 4.33 -2.49
C GLY A 138 13.62 3.38 -3.17
N LEU A 139 12.79 2.58 -2.47
CA LEU A 139 12.04 1.50 -3.12
C LEU A 139 10.66 1.88 -3.64
N LEU A 140 10.07 2.96 -3.14
CA LEU A 140 8.72 3.37 -3.46
C LEU A 140 8.67 4.74 -4.10
N ARG A 141 7.63 4.92 -4.91
CA ARG A 141 7.12 6.22 -5.34
C ARG A 141 5.62 6.28 -5.06
N GLU A 142 5.12 7.45 -4.79
CA GLU A 142 3.69 7.71 -4.59
C GLU A 142 2.85 7.41 -5.84
N SER A 143 1.57 7.18 -5.66
CA SER A 143 0.65 6.83 -6.77
C SER A 143 0.56 7.92 -7.84
N THR A 144 0.78 9.17 -7.46
CA THR A 144 0.75 10.36 -8.33
C THR A 144 2.09 10.70 -8.98
N PHE A 145 3.13 9.89 -8.76
CA PHE A 145 4.50 10.16 -9.22
C PHE A 145 4.61 10.57 -10.70
N LEU A 146 3.91 9.87 -11.59
CA LEU A 146 3.97 10.19 -13.03
C LEU A 146 3.20 11.46 -13.41
N GLN A 147 2.32 11.94 -12.53
CA GLN A 147 1.61 13.21 -12.71
C GLN A 147 2.37 14.40 -12.12
N ASN A 148 3.38 14.13 -11.28
CA ASN A 148 4.17 15.17 -10.65
C ASN A 148 4.92 16.00 -11.72
N PRO A 149 4.80 17.35 -11.71
CA PRO A 149 5.44 18.19 -12.72
C PRO A 149 6.98 18.09 -12.73
N TYR A 150 7.60 17.67 -11.61
CA TYR A 150 9.04 17.46 -11.53
C TYR A 150 9.49 16.13 -12.14
N THR A 151 8.58 15.17 -12.37
CA THR A 151 8.94 13.94 -13.08
C THR A 151 9.22 14.26 -14.54
N PRO A 152 10.45 14.02 -15.03
CA PRO A 152 10.84 14.49 -16.35
C PRO A 152 10.17 13.70 -17.49
N PRO A 153 10.05 14.30 -18.70
CA PRO A 153 9.39 13.67 -19.84
C PRO A 153 9.99 12.30 -20.21
N ASN A 154 11.32 12.14 -20.14
CA ASN A 154 11.96 10.85 -20.41
C ASN A 154 11.47 9.73 -19.47
N VAL A 155 10.99 10.04 -18.28
CA VAL A 155 10.39 9.06 -17.37
C VAL A 155 8.91 8.87 -17.69
N ARG A 156 8.16 9.96 -17.87
CA ARG A 156 6.71 9.91 -18.11
C ARG A 156 6.34 9.29 -19.44
N ASP A 157 7.16 9.49 -20.46
CA ASP A 157 6.82 9.17 -21.86
C ASP A 157 7.45 7.85 -22.34
N THR A 158 8.35 7.24 -21.55
CA THR A 158 8.97 5.94 -21.88
C THR A 158 8.37 4.79 -21.06
N ILE A 159 7.10 4.53 -21.30
CA ILE A 159 6.33 3.47 -20.62
C ILE A 159 6.18 2.28 -21.55
N ALA A 160 6.63 1.10 -21.09
CA ALA A 160 6.33 -0.17 -21.76
C ALA A 160 5.11 -0.80 -21.10
N ASN A 161 4.01 -0.92 -21.85
CA ASN A 161 2.81 -1.64 -21.42
C ASN A 161 3.01 -3.14 -21.64
N LEU A 162 2.89 -3.92 -20.59
CA LEU A 162 3.20 -5.35 -20.58
C LEU A 162 2.10 -6.13 -19.88
N PRO A 163 1.82 -7.37 -20.32
CA PRO A 163 1.02 -8.27 -19.50
C PRO A 163 1.77 -8.63 -18.22
N ALA A 164 1.02 -8.85 -17.15
CA ALA A 164 1.62 -9.33 -15.91
C ALA A 164 2.28 -10.71 -16.10
N PRO A 165 3.44 -10.96 -15.50
CA PRO A 165 4.04 -12.28 -15.53
C PRO A 165 3.15 -13.27 -14.77
N LYS A 166 3.16 -14.53 -15.18
CA LYS A 166 2.39 -15.58 -14.52
C LYS A 166 3.10 -16.09 -13.26
N THR A 167 4.42 -16.08 -13.27
CA THR A 167 5.28 -16.54 -12.18
C THR A 167 6.50 -15.62 -12.03
N LEU A 168 7.28 -15.84 -10.98
CA LEU A 168 8.58 -15.16 -10.79
C LEU A 168 9.77 -16.01 -11.27
N THR A 169 9.53 -17.00 -12.13
CA THR A 169 10.61 -17.80 -12.72
C THR A 169 11.38 -17.02 -13.78
N GLU A 170 12.62 -17.40 -14.03
CA GLU A 170 13.44 -16.78 -15.08
C GLU A 170 12.80 -16.84 -16.47
N ARG A 171 12.03 -17.88 -16.73
CA ARG A 171 11.27 -18.01 -17.97
C ARG A 171 10.32 -16.82 -18.18
N ASP A 172 9.59 -16.42 -17.15
CA ASP A 172 8.60 -15.35 -17.22
C ASP A 172 9.24 -13.96 -17.03
N LEU A 173 10.38 -13.88 -16.34
CA LEU A 173 11.09 -12.62 -16.09
C LEU A 173 12.05 -12.21 -17.22
N LYS A 174 12.63 -13.18 -17.95
CA LYS A 174 13.58 -12.89 -19.04
C LYS A 174 13.02 -11.94 -20.11
N PRO A 175 11.78 -12.08 -20.59
CA PRO A 175 11.17 -11.15 -21.54
C PRO A 175 11.06 -9.73 -20.99
N LEU A 176 10.83 -9.58 -19.68
CA LEU A 176 10.70 -8.28 -19.00
C LEU A 176 12.04 -7.55 -18.92
N ARG A 177 13.17 -8.29 -18.96
CA ARG A 177 14.54 -7.76 -18.98
C ARG A 177 15.09 -7.60 -20.39
N SER A 178 14.30 -7.73 -21.44
CA SER A 178 14.77 -7.51 -22.81
C SER A 178 15.35 -6.12 -23.01
N PRO A 179 16.28 -5.91 -23.96
CA PRO A 179 16.88 -4.58 -24.19
C PRO A 179 15.84 -3.47 -24.39
N LYS A 180 14.75 -3.77 -25.11
CA LYS A 180 13.62 -2.84 -25.29
C LYS A 180 12.99 -2.44 -23.96
N ASN A 181 12.71 -3.40 -23.10
CA ASN A 181 12.07 -3.14 -21.80
C ASN A 181 13.07 -2.53 -20.80
N ALA A 182 14.34 -2.90 -20.89
CA ALA A 182 15.40 -2.28 -20.10
C ALA A 182 15.57 -0.78 -20.41
N ALA A 183 15.41 -0.39 -21.66
CA ALA A 183 15.42 1.02 -22.07
C ALA A 183 14.19 1.82 -21.62
N SER A 184 13.09 1.16 -21.26
CA SER A 184 11.88 1.82 -20.77
C SER A 184 12.06 2.21 -19.31
N ARG A 185 11.78 3.47 -19.00
CA ARG A 185 11.90 3.98 -17.62
C ARG A 185 10.81 3.40 -16.71
N VAL A 186 9.63 3.11 -17.27
CA VAL A 186 8.51 2.52 -16.53
C VAL A 186 8.03 1.26 -17.24
N LEU A 187 7.94 0.15 -16.52
CA LEU A 187 7.20 -1.03 -16.95
C LEU A 187 5.82 -0.98 -16.31
N PHE A 188 4.79 -0.85 -17.14
CA PHE A 188 3.41 -0.83 -16.69
C PHE A 188 2.75 -2.19 -16.94
N PHE A 189 2.19 -2.77 -15.90
CA PHE A 189 1.47 -4.04 -15.96
C PHE A 189 -0.04 -3.79 -15.87
N ASP A 190 -0.81 -4.46 -16.75
CA ASP A 190 -2.28 -4.34 -16.81
C ASP A 190 -3.01 -4.92 -15.59
N SER A 191 -2.30 -5.67 -14.78
CA SER A 191 -2.80 -6.31 -13.56
C SER A 191 -1.62 -6.74 -12.68
N MET A 192 -1.92 -7.22 -11.48
CA MET A 192 -0.91 -7.85 -10.62
C MET A 192 -1.53 -9.09 -9.95
N PRO A 193 -1.29 -10.29 -10.49
CA PRO A 193 -1.75 -11.53 -9.88
C PRO A 193 -0.98 -11.85 -8.59
N ASP A 194 -1.47 -12.79 -7.81
CA ASP A 194 -0.73 -13.25 -6.61
C ASP A 194 0.49 -14.10 -7.01
N LEU A 195 1.59 -13.41 -7.32
CA LEU A 195 2.85 -14.07 -7.70
C LEU A 195 3.47 -14.84 -6.53
N TYR A 196 3.17 -14.47 -5.28
CA TYR A 196 3.65 -15.20 -4.11
C TYR A 196 3.09 -16.63 -4.05
N ALA A 197 1.83 -16.80 -4.39
CA ALA A 197 1.20 -18.11 -4.42
C ALA A 197 1.81 -19.07 -5.48
N THR A 198 2.57 -18.54 -6.44
CA THR A 198 3.25 -19.33 -7.48
C THR A 198 4.64 -19.82 -7.09
N LEU A 199 5.17 -19.35 -5.96
CA LEU A 199 6.48 -19.72 -5.45
C LEU A 199 6.45 -21.13 -4.80
N SER A 200 7.56 -21.85 -4.90
CA SER A 200 7.78 -23.07 -4.10
C SER A 200 7.82 -22.74 -2.61
N GLY A 201 7.64 -23.75 -1.76
CA GLY A 201 7.63 -23.55 -0.31
C GLY A 201 8.90 -22.89 0.23
N ASP A 202 10.07 -23.21 -0.33
CA ASP A 202 11.33 -22.61 0.11
C ASP A 202 11.48 -21.17 -0.40
N GLU A 203 11.05 -20.88 -1.63
CA GLU A 203 10.99 -19.51 -2.14
C GLU A 203 9.99 -18.64 -1.37
N GLN A 204 8.86 -19.22 -0.93
CA GLN A 204 7.92 -18.53 -0.05
C GLN A 204 8.55 -18.16 1.29
N LYS A 205 9.33 -19.05 1.91
CA LYS A 205 10.09 -18.73 3.14
C LYS A 205 11.07 -17.58 2.93
N VAL A 206 11.78 -17.58 1.80
CA VAL A 206 12.69 -16.47 1.43
C VAL A 206 11.90 -15.17 1.27
N ALA A 207 10.81 -15.19 0.51
CA ALA A 207 9.95 -14.02 0.31
C ALA A 207 9.35 -13.51 1.64
N GLN A 208 8.95 -14.40 2.54
CA GLN A 208 8.49 -14.03 3.88
C GLN A 208 9.59 -13.34 4.69
N LYS A 209 10.82 -13.86 4.62
CA LYS A 209 11.95 -13.22 5.30
C LYS A 209 12.25 -11.83 4.71
N GLU A 210 12.08 -11.66 3.42
CA GLU A 210 12.31 -10.41 2.70
C GLU A 210 11.24 -9.36 2.92
N LEU A 211 9.97 -9.77 2.97
CA LEU A 211 8.81 -8.89 3.10
C LEU A 211 8.07 -9.04 4.42
N GLY A 212 8.48 -9.94 5.29
CA GLY A 212 7.89 -10.13 6.60
C GLY A 212 8.34 -9.06 7.58
N GLY A 213 7.60 -8.97 8.69
CA GLY A 213 7.92 -8.02 9.74
C GLY A 213 7.41 -6.60 9.51
N TYR A 214 6.73 -6.33 8.41
CA TYR A 214 6.00 -5.06 8.20
C TYR A 214 4.74 -5.06 9.04
N VAL A 215 4.95 -5.03 10.37
CA VAL A 215 3.86 -5.03 11.33
C VAL A 215 3.09 -3.73 11.22
N SER A 216 1.81 -3.84 10.92
CA SER A 216 0.89 -2.74 10.98
C SER A 216 0.01 -2.82 12.23
N ILE A 217 -0.59 -1.70 12.58
CA ILE A 217 -1.45 -1.57 13.73
C ILE A 217 -2.82 -1.13 13.25
N TRP A 218 -3.85 -1.85 13.64
CA TRP A 218 -5.23 -1.41 13.49
C TRP A 218 -5.81 -1.04 14.85
N CYS A 219 -6.36 0.14 14.95
CA CYS A 219 -7.17 0.55 16.10
C CYS A 219 -8.59 -0.02 15.86
N CYS A 220 -9.19 -0.15 16.76
CA CYS A 220 -9.74 -0.08 18.03
C CYS A 220 -10.58 -1.35 18.20
N SER A 221 -9.95 -2.42 18.50
CA SER A 221 -10.62 -3.65 18.91
C SER A 221 -11.11 -3.52 20.35
N GLN A 222 -11.49 -4.62 20.97
CA GLN A 222 -11.85 -4.62 22.38
C GLN A 222 -10.82 -3.89 23.26
N PRO A 223 -11.25 -3.25 24.36
CA PRO A 223 -10.36 -2.61 25.31
C PRO A 223 -9.25 -3.55 25.77
N ASP A 224 -8.06 -3.04 25.93
CA ASP A 224 -7.00 -3.76 26.60
C ASP A 224 -7.35 -3.97 28.09
N ARG A 225 -6.55 -4.76 28.80
CA ARG A 225 -6.77 -5.05 30.23
C ARG A 225 -6.74 -3.81 31.12
N LYS A 226 -6.26 -2.68 30.60
CA LYS A 226 -6.18 -1.40 31.29
C LYS A 226 -7.35 -0.46 30.95
N GLY A 227 -8.30 -0.94 30.13
CA GLY A 227 -9.48 -0.17 29.73
C GLY A 227 -9.24 0.83 28.59
N GLY A 228 -8.06 0.83 27.99
CA GLY A 228 -7.78 1.61 26.80
C GLY A 228 -8.26 0.91 25.51
N PRO A 229 -8.36 1.62 24.37
CA PRO A 229 -8.70 1.01 23.10
C PRO A 229 -7.63 -0.01 22.73
N GLY A 230 -8.06 -1.24 22.43
CA GLY A 230 -7.17 -2.29 21.98
C GLY A 230 -6.66 -2.02 20.56
N HIS A 231 -5.45 -2.46 20.29
CA HIS A 231 -4.86 -2.41 18.97
C HIS A 231 -4.60 -3.83 18.49
N ILE A 232 -4.79 -4.06 17.20
CA ILE A 232 -4.43 -5.30 16.55
C ILE A 232 -3.14 -5.09 15.80
N LEU A 233 -2.15 -5.91 16.14
CA LEU A 233 -0.86 -5.97 15.45
C LEU A 233 -0.90 -7.13 14.46
N TYR A 234 -0.54 -6.89 13.22
CA TYR A 234 -0.52 -7.90 12.18
C TYR A 234 0.62 -7.65 11.20
N ASP A 235 1.07 -8.72 10.56
CA ASP A 235 1.96 -8.61 9.41
C ASP A 235 1.11 -8.25 8.19
N MET A 236 1.26 -7.05 7.67
CA MET A 236 0.36 -6.55 6.63
C MET A 236 0.41 -7.32 5.33
N PHE A 237 1.51 -8.08 5.06
CA PHE A 237 1.62 -8.84 3.83
C PHE A 237 1.26 -10.32 3.97
N PHE A 238 1.31 -10.88 5.19
CA PHE A 238 1.19 -12.33 5.38
C PHE A 238 0.09 -12.75 6.34
N ASP A 239 -0.36 -11.86 7.23
CA ASP A 239 -1.47 -12.21 8.11
C ASP A 239 -2.80 -12.11 7.36
N VAL A 240 -3.61 -13.12 7.50
CA VAL A 240 -4.98 -13.13 7.00
C VAL A 240 -5.89 -12.54 8.06
N ILE A 241 -6.39 -11.37 7.80
CA ILE A 241 -7.27 -10.64 8.70
C ILE A 241 -8.74 -10.85 8.28
N PRO A 242 -9.70 -10.81 9.20
CA PRO A 242 -9.63 -10.51 10.62
C PRO A 242 -9.64 -11.80 11.45
N HIS A 243 -8.63 -12.16 12.12
CA HIS A 243 -8.65 -13.35 12.97
C HIS A 243 -8.28 -13.04 14.40
N VAL A 244 -6.99 -13.00 14.63
CA VAL A 244 -6.41 -12.82 15.95
C VAL A 244 -5.15 -11.99 15.75
N ASP A 245 -4.93 -11.01 16.59
CA ASP A 245 -3.66 -10.31 16.57
C ASP A 245 -2.53 -11.19 17.11
N ARG A 246 -1.28 -10.74 17.01
CA ARG A 246 -0.10 -11.48 17.45
C ARG A 246 -0.06 -11.78 18.96
N VAL A 247 -0.88 -11.11 19.75
CA VAL A 247 -1.04 -11.38 21.19
C VAL A 247 -2.28 -12.19 21.50
N GLY A 248 -2.98 -12.74 20.51
CA GLY A 248 -4.11 -13.65 20.66
C GLY A 248 -5.46 -12.97 20.85
N ARG A 249 -5.58 -11.66 20.64
CA ARG A 249 -6.86 -10.96 20.71
C ARG A 249 -7.67 -11.21 19.45
N ARG A 250 -8.95 -11.51 19.62
CA ARG A 250 -9.88 -11.73 18.51
C ARG A 250 -10.58 -10.42 18.13
N TRP A 251 -10.81 -10.25 16.84
CA TRP A 251 -11.72 -9.25 16.36
C TRP A 251 -13.15 -9.54 16.83
N THR A 252 -13.80 -8.48 17.28
CA THR A 252 -15.24 -8.44 17.37
C THR A 252 -15.73 -7.39 16.39
N ASP A 253 -16.94 -7.56 15.87
CA ASP A 253 -17.57 -6.54 15.02
C ASP A 253 -18.04 -5.34 15.86
N GLU A 254 -17.85 -5.40 17.16
CA GLU A 254 -18.11 -4.31 18.10
C GLU A 254 -16.85 -3.45 18.24
N TRP A 255 -16.96 -2.23 17.80
CA TRP A 255 -15.95 -1.23 17.97
C TRP A 255 -16.13 -0.51 19.30
N VAL A 256 -15.04 -0.28 19.98
CA VAL A 256 -15.04 0.67 21.09
C VAL A 256 -14.71 2.03 20.49
N PRO A 257 -15.64 3.00 20.57
CA PRO A 257 -15.36 4.35 20.11
C PRO A 257 -14.11 4.87 20.82
N GLN A 258 -13.18 5.43 20.05
CA GLN A 258 -12.15 6.23 20.69
C GLN A 258 -12.84 7.40 21.37
N MET A 259 -12.69 7.48 22.69
CA MET A 259 -13.00 8.71 23.38
C MET A 259 -11.98 9.74 22.88
N GLY A 260 -12.46 10.72 22.16
CA GLY A 260 -11.63 11.86 21.78
C GLY A 260 -10.97 12.50 22.98
N PRO A 261 -9.89 13.28 22.77
CA PRO A 261 -9.26 14.05 23.85
C PRO A 261 -10.25 15.00 24.47
#